data_eb72ce8ef56061ccdd4a922026a893ed
#
_entry.id   eb72ce8ef56061ccdd4a922026a893ed
#
_cell.length_a   1.000
_cell.length_b   1.000
_cell.length_c   1.000
_cell.angle_alpha   90.00
_cell.angle_beta   90.00
_cell.angle_gamma   90.00
#
_symmetry.space_group_name_H-M   'P 1'
#
loop_
_entity.id
_entity.type
_entity.pdbx_description
1 polymer ?
#
loop_
_entity_poly.entity_id
_entity_poly.type
_entity_poly.pdbx_seq_one_letter_code
_entity_poly.pdbx_strand_id
1 'polypeptide(L)'
;MKHFGNFVALLIVAVNALFTGLLLLVAYSPYIQPATHPVQSCLGLTFPVFALINGGFLIFWLVIQRYKTALLPLTGLLLCYSQLRTYLPLNFHTTELPEGSIKLLSYNIMGFDGAYKKDGKNPILTYLKESNADILCLQEYA
;
A
#
# COMPACT_ATOMS: atom_id res chain seq x y z
N MET A 1 -22.00 16.45 -34.19
CA MET A 1 -20.87 16.53 -33.24
C MET A 1 -21.23 16.25 -31.78
N LYS A 2 -22.37 16.75 -31.23
CA LYS A 2 -22.78 16.50 -29.81
C LYS A 2 -22.99 15.01 -29.49
N HIS A 3 -23.61 14.24 -30.41
CA HIS A 3 -23.84 12.78 -30.20
C HIS A 3 -22.54 11.97 -30.13
N PHE A 4 -21.56 12.29 -30.95
CA PHE A 4 -20.24 11.64 -30.94
C PHE A 4 -19.49 11.89 -29.63
N GLY A 5 -19.50 13.14 -29.13
CA GLY A 5 -18.89 13.47 -27.85
C GLY A 5 -19.55 12.76 -26.66
N ASN A 6 -20.87 12.58 -26.69
CA ASN A 6 -21.58 11.85 -25.66
C ASN A 6 -21.26 10.34 -25.72
N PHE A 7 -21.13 9.76 -26.91
CA PHE A 7 -20.76 8.35 -27.08
C PHE A 7 -19.34 8.07 -26.55
N VAL A 8 -18.36 8.93 -26.89
CA VAL A 8 -16.99 8.80 -26.36
C VAL A 8 -16.97 8.94 -24.84
N ALA A 9 -17.73 9.90 -24.29
CA ALA A 9 -17.83 10.05 -22.84
C ALA A 9 -18.41 8.80 -22.17
N LEU A 10 -19.45 8.18 -22.76
CA LEU A 10 -20.03 6.95 -22.25
C LEU A 10 -19.03 5.79 -22.24
N LEU A 11 -18.23 5.64 -23.29
CA LEU A 11 -17.17 4.64 -23.35
C LEU A 11 -16.13 4.86 -22.22
N ILE A 12 -15.69 6.10 -22.00
CA ILE A 12 -14.72 6.40 -20.93
C ILE A 12 -15.34 6.09 -19.56
N VAL A 13 -16.62 6.39 -19.34
CA VAL A 13 -17.33 6.04 -18.09
C VAL A 13 -17.40 4.52 -17.92
N ALA A 14 -17.68 3.75 -18.97
CA ALA A 14 -17.74 2.30 -18.92
C ALA A 14 -16.37 1.69 -18.57
N VAL A 15 -15.30 2.20 -19.18
CA VAL A 15 -13.92 1.79 -18.85
C VAL A 15 -13.58 2.16 -17.40
N ASN A 16 -13.92 3.36 -16.95
CA ASN A 16 -13.70 3.75 -15.56
C ASN A 16 -14.49 2.86 -14.59
N ALA A 17 -15.76 2.52 -14.89
CA ALA A 17 -16.55 1.61 -14.07
C ALA A 17 -15.92 0.21 -13.98
N LEU A 18 -15.37 -0.31 -15.09
CA LEU A 18 -14.63 -1.56 -15.10
C LEU A 18 -13.40 -1.50 -14.17
N PHE A 19 -12.57 -0.45 -14.29
CA PHE A 19 -11.39 -0.31 -13.44
C PHE A 19 -11.74 -0.06 -11.97
N THR A 20 -12.85 0.61 -11.68
CA THR A 20 -13.35 0.76 -10.30
C THR A 20 -13.81 -0.59 -9.74
N GLY A 21 -14.50 -1.40 -10.55
CA GLY A 21 -14.87 -2.77 -10.17
C GLY A 21 -13.65 -3.67 -9.90
N LEU A 22 -12.64 -3.60 -10.77
CA LEU A 22 -11.37 -4.31 -10.58
C LEU A 22 -10.63 -3.85 -9.31
N LEU A 23 -10.61 -2.54 -9.03
CA LEU A 23 -10.06 -2.01 -7.78
C LEU A 23 -10.72 -2.63 -6.55
N LEU A 24 -12.05 -2.67 -6.51
CA LEU A 24 -12.80 -3.28 -5.41
C LEU A 24 -12.53 -4.78 -5.30
N LEU A 25 -12.42 -5.47 -6.42
CA LEU A 25 -12.11 -6.90 -6.45
C LEU A 25 -10.73 -7.19 -5.85
N VAL A 26 -9.69 -6.46 -6.28
CA VAL A 26 -8.33 -6.67 -5.75
C VAL A 26 -8.19 -6.19 -4.30
N ALA A 27 -8.98 -5.19 -3.89
CA ALA A 27 -9.05 -4.74 -2.50
C ALA A 27 -9.63 -5.81 -1.55
N TYR A 28 -10.41 -6.75 -2.08
CA TYR A 28 -10.95 -7.87 -1.32
C TYR A 28 -9.93 -9.01 -1.07
N SER A 29 -8.80 -9.02 -1.80
CA SER A 29 -7.76 -10.06 -1.73
C SER A 29 -7.29 -10.41 -0.29
N PRO A 30 -7.11 -9.48 0.68
CA PRO A 30 -6.69 -9.81 2.03
C PRO A 30 -7.66 -10.73 2.80
N TYR A 31 -8.90 -10.81 2.35
CA TYR A 31 -9.93 -11.67 2.97
C TYR A 31 -9.98 -13.08 2.36
N ILE A 32 -9.16 -13.33 1.34
CA ILE A 32 -9.09 -14.63 0.67
C ILE A 32 -8.00 -15.46 1.33
N GLN A 33 -8.35 -16.70 1.73
CA GLN A 33 -7.41 -17.60 2.38
C GLN A 33 -6.35 -18.11 1.38
N PRO A 34 -5.05 -17.83 1.60
CA PRO A 34 -3.98 -18.21 0.65
C PRO A 34 -3.83 -19.71 0.45
N ALA A 35 -4.09 -20.51 1.50
CA ALA A 35 -3.95 -21.97 1.44
C ALA A 35 -4.90 -22.65 0.44
N THR A 36 -6.09 -22.05 0.22
CA THR A 36 -7.11 -22.59 -0.70
C THR A 36 -7.11 -21.88 -2.04
N HIS A 37 -6.73 -20.60 -2.07
CA HIS A 37 -6.81 -19.74 -3.25
C HIS A 37 -5.53 -18.87 -3.42
N PRO A 38 -4.37 -19.48 -3.70
CA PRO A 38 -3.10 -18.75 -3.73
C PRO A 38 -3.05 -17.67 -4.83
N VAL A 39 -3.59 -17.97 -6.03
CA VAL A 39 -3.59 -17.01 -7.14
C VAL A 39 -4.44 -15.79 -6.82
N GLN A 40 -5.64 -15.99 -6.27
CA GLN A 40 -6.56 -14.91 -5.92
C GLN A 40 -5.98 -14.03 -4.79
N SER A 41 -5.29 -14.64 -3.82
CA SER A 41 -4.62 -13.90 -2.74
C SER A 41 -3.50 -13.00 -3.28
N CYS A 42 -2.77 -13.44 -4.31
CA CYS A 42 -1.73 -12.64 -4.96
C CYS A 42 -2.27 -11.44 -5.76
N LEU A 43 -3.56 -11.42 -6.13
CA LEU A 43 -4.15 -10.28 -6.84
C LEU A 43 -4.04 -8.98 -6.05
N GLY A 44 -3.98 -9.04 -4.73
CA GLY A 44 -3.76 -7.86 -3.87
C GLY A 44 -2.50 -7.07 -4.21
N LEU A 45 -1.45 -7.73 -4.72
CA LEU A 45 -0.22 -7.07 -5.17
C LEU A 45 -0.45 -6.08 -6.32
N THR A 46 -1.52 -6.25 -7.08
CA THR A 46 -1.89 -5.33 -8.19
C THR A 46 -2.70 -4.13 -7.71
N PHE A 47 -3.10 -4.08 -6.43
CA PHE A 47 -3.92 -3.01 -5.88
C PHE A 47 -3.37 -1.60 -6.15
N PRO A 48 -2.06 -1.31 -5.94
CA PRO A 48 -1.52 0.03 -6.20
C PRO A 48 -1.72 0.49 -7.65
N VAL A 49 -1.63 -0.43 -8.61
CA VAL A 49 -1.82 -0.12 -10.04
C VAL A 49 -3.26 0.32 -10.30
N PHE A 50 -4.25 -0.43 -9.80
CA PHE A 50 -5.67 -0.08 -9.96
C PHE A 50 -6.03 1.19 -9.19
N ALA A 51 -5.42 1.44 -8.03
CA ALA A 51 -5.59 2.67 -7.28
C ALA A 51 -5.07 3.89 -8.06
N LEU A 52 -3.89 3.79 -8.68
CA LEU A 52 -3.33 4.85 -9.53
C LEU A 52 -4.20 5.11 -10.76
N ILE A 53 -4.71 4.08 -11.43
CA ILE A 53 -5.62 4.22 -12.59
C ILE A 53 -6.89 4.95 -12.17
N ASN A 54 -7.52 4.57 -11.05
CA ASN A 54 -8.73 5.24 -10.54
C ASN A 54 -8.43 6.69 -10.11
N GLY A 55 -7.27 6.96 -9.50
CA GLY A 55 -6.79 8.30 -9.21
C GLY A 55 -6.63 9.14 -10.49
N GLY A 56 -6.08 8.56 -11.54
CA GLY A 56 -5.98 9.19 -12.86
C GLY A 56 -7.36 9.53 -13.46
N PHE A 57 -8.33 8.62 -13.39
CA PHE A 57 -9.70 8.90 -13.82
C PHE A 57 -10.37 10.00 -12.99
N LEU A 58 -10.13 10.02 -11.67
CA LEU A 58 -10.63 11.08 -10.80
C LEU A 58 -10.12 12.45 -11.26
N ILE A 59 -8.80 12.59 -11.42
CA ILE A 59 -8.16 13.82 -11.90
C ILE A 59 -8.70 14.20 -13.28
N PHE A 60 -8.79 13.26 -14.22
CA PHE A 60 -9.32 13.47 -15.55
C PHE A 60 -10.73 14.07 -15.52
N TRP A 61 -11.65 13.48 -14.73
CA TRP A 61 -13.03 13.97 -14.63
C TRP A 61 -13.12 15.34 -13.96
N LEU A 62 -12.25 15.64 -12.98
CA LEU A 62 -12.16 16.95 -12.33
C LEU A 62 -11.67 18.01 -13.31
N VAL A 63 -10.63 17.71 -14.12
CA VAL A 63 -10.07 18.65 -15.11
C VAL A 63 -11.10 19.03 -16.19
N ILE A 64 -11.89 18.07 -16.67
CA ILE A 64 -12.94 18.34 -17.65
C ILE A 64 -14.27 18.79 -17.01
N GLN A 65 -14.26 19.05 -15.67
CA GLN A 65 -15.38 19.59 -14.91
C GLN A 65 -16.66 18.70 -14.93
N ARG A 66 -16.49 17.40 -15.12
CA ARG A 66 -17.59 16.42 -15.03
C ARG A 66 -17.68 15.82 -13.62
N TYR A 67 -18.01 16.63 -12.64
CA TYR A 67 -18.01 16.27 -11.22
C TYR A 67 -18.90 15.06 -10.88
N LYS A 68 -20.04 14.90 -11.56
CA LYS A 68 -20.94 13.74 -11.35
C LYS A 68 -20.25 12.41 -11.72
N THR A 69 -19.47 12.39 -12.78
CA THR A 69 -18.72 11.20 -13.20
C THR A 69 -17.49 10.96 -12.34
N ALA A 70 -16.89 12.02 -11.78
CA ALA A 70 -15.78 11.92 -10.84
C ALA A 70 -16.15 11.19 -9.53
N LEU A 71 -17.44 11.17 -9.17
CA LEU A 71 -17.92 10.44 -7.98
C LEU A 71 -17.66 8.94 -8.09
N LEU A 72 -17.63 8.36 -9.29
CA LEU A 72 -17.43 6.93 -9.50
C LEU A 72 -16.05 6.45 -9.02
N PRO A 73 -14.92 6.97 -9.54
CA PRO A 73 -13.60 6.59 -9.03
C PRO A 73 -13.36 7.09 -7.59
N LEU A 74 -13.94 8.22 -7.20
CA LEU A 74 -13.84 8.73 -5.83
C LEU A 74 -14.46 7.74 -4.83
N THR A 75 -15.67 7.26 -5.07
CA THR A 75 -16.31 6.28 -4.20
C THR A 75 -15.54 4.97 -4.15
N GLY A 76 -15.00 4.50 -5.29
CA GLY A 76 -14.11 3.33 -5.32
C GLY A 76 -12.89 3.48 -4.42
N LEU A 77 -12.19 4.61 -4.51
CA LEU A 77 -11.02 4.91 -3.68
C LEU A 77 -11.37 5.06 -2.19
N LEU A 78 -12.51 5.70 -1.87
CA LEU A 78 -12.97 5.84 -0.48
C LEU A 78 -13.34 4.49 0.14
N LEU A 79 -14.00 3.60 -0.60
CA LEU A 79 -14.30 2.24 -0.12
C LEU A 79 -13.03 1.41 0.13
N CYS A 80 -11.95 1.70 -0.60
CA CYS A 80 -10.65 1.05 -0.43
C CYS A 80 -9.70 1.82 0.50
N TYR A 81 -10.20 2.76 1.31
CA TYR A 81 -9.35 3.62 2.15
C TYR A 81 -8.43 2.82 3.09
N SER A 82 -8.92 1.73 3.67
CA SER A 82 -8.11 0.87 4.55
C SER A 82 -6.91 0.29 3.82
N GLN A 83 -7.11 -0.22 2.61
CA GLN A 83 -6.05 -0.77 1.77
C GLN A 83 -5.09 0.33 1.30
N LEU A 84 -5.62 1.49 0.89
CA LEU A 84 -4.79 2.65 0.52
C LEU A 84 -3.86 3.05 1.67
N ARG A 85 -4.36 3.09 2.91
CA ARG A 85 -3.55 3.42 4.09
C ARG A 85 -2.45 2.39 4.37
N THR A 86 -2.66 1.12 4.01
CA THR A 86 -1.63 0.08 4.15
C THR A 86 -0.48 0.29 3.16
N TYR A 87 -0.78 0.68 1.92
CA TYR A 87 0.24 0.94 0.89
C TYR A 87 0.89 2.33 1.01
N LEU A 88 0.16 3.30 1.56
CA LEU A 88 0.63 4.68 1.78
C LEU A 88 0.48 5.01 3.27
N PRO A 89 1.36 4.47 4.13
CA PRO A 89 1.31 4.74 5.56
C PRO A 89 1.75 6.19 5.84
N LEU A 90 0.79 7.11 5.88
CA LEU A 90 1.04 8.49 6.29
C LEU A 90 1.15 8.52 7.82
N ASN A 91 2.35 8.28 8.33
CA ASN A 91 2.63 8.40 9.75
C ASN A 91 3.26 9.77 10.03
N PHE A 92 2.55 10.59 10.78
CA PHE A 92 3.12 11.85 11.28
C PHE A 92 4.12 11.52 12.39
N HIS A 93 5.32 12.03 12.25
CA HIS A 93 6.37 11.85 13.24
C HIS A 93 6.03 12.71 14.47
N THR A 94 5.92 12.10 15.65
CA THR A 94 5.87 12.81 16.90
C THR A 94 7.29 12.93 17.45
N THR A 95 7.73 14.15 17.71
CA THR A 95 9.06 14.43 18.29
C THR A 95 9.10 14.22 19.80
N GLU A 96 7.95 14.27 20.46
CA GLU A 96 7.83 14.08 21.91
C GLU A 96 7.27 12.68 22.20
N LEU A 97 8.08 11.88 22.87
CA LEU A 97 7.66 10.56 23.34
C LEU A 97 7.04 10.74 24.75
N PRO A 98 5.86 10.17 25.02
CA PRO A 98 5.29 10.15 26.35
C PRO A 98 6.25 9.47 27.36
N GLU A 99 6.22 9.91 28.63
CA GLU A 99 6.95 9.22 29.70
C GLU A 99 6.51 7.77 29.82
N GLY A 100 7.47 6.86 29.95
CA GLY A 100 7.22 5.42 30.01
C GLY A 100 7.07 4.73 28.64
N SER A 101 7.38 5.43 27.54
CA SER A 101 7.41 4.79 26.20
C SER A 101 8.44 3.68 26.12
N ILE A 102 8.04 2.54 25.53
CA ILE A 102 8.92 1.39 25.28
C ILE A 102 9.42 1.47 23.83
N LYS A 103 10.74 1.40 23.65
CA LYS A 103 11.39 1.36 22.33
C LYS A 103 11.48 -0.06 21.83
N LEU A 104 10.70 -0.39 20.79
CA LEU A 104 10.75 -1.68 20.10
C LEU A 104 11.50 -1.54 18.78
N LEU A 105 12.49 -2.42 18.56
CA LEU A 105 13.22 -2.53 17.30
C LEU A 105 12.91 -3.88 16.66
N SER A 106 12.37 -3.85 15.43
CA SER A 106 12.20 -5.03 14.57
C SER A 106 13.23 -4.97 13.45
N TYR A 107 14.06 -6.01 13.32
CA TYR A 107 15.17 -6.03 12.37
C TYR A 107 15.38 -7.43 11.79
N ASN A 108 15.41 -7.50 10.45
CA ASN A 108 15.79 -8.73 9.75
C ASN A 108 17.31 -8.83 9.71
N ILE A 109 17.88 -9.82 10.37
CA ILE A 109 19.33 -10.00 10.52
C ILE A 109 19.94 -10.97 9.51
N MET A 110 19.12 -11.62 8.65
CA MET A 110 19.55 -12.59 7.63
C MET A 110 20.59 -13.59 8.17
N GLY A 111 20.34 -14.19 9.34
CA GLY A 111 21.28 -15.12 10.00
C GLY A 111 22.65 -14.50 10.34
N PHE A 112 22.80 -13.19 10.38
CA PHE A 112 24.08 -12.45 10.43
C PHE A 112 25.00 -12.73 9.22
N ASP A 113 24.49 -13.31 8.14
CA ASP A 113 25.27 -13.74 7.00
C ASP A 113 25.93 -12.54 6.28
N GLY A 114 27.21 -12.70 5.92
CA GLY A 114 27.99 -11.65 5.25
C GLY A 114 28.33 -10.42 6.10
N ALA A 115 27.89 -10.35 7.37
CA ALA A 115 28.06 -9.17 8.21
C ALA A 115 29.39 -9.13 8.99
N TYR A 116 30.27 -10.14 8.86
CA TYR A 116 31.54 -10.17 9.53
C TYR A 116 32.61 -9.37 8.78
N LYS A 117 33.12 -8.33 9.40
CA LYS A 117 34.30 -7.61 8.90
C LYS A 117 35.59 -8.37 9.20
N LYS A 118 36.70 -8.01 8.52
CA LYS A 118 38.02 -8.60 8.72
C LYS A 118 38.54 -8.51 10.17
N ASP A 119 38.02 -7.60 10.98
CA ASP A 119 38.33 -7.39 12.40
C ASP A 119 37.47 -8.22 13.36
N GLY A 120 36.65 -9.12 12.83
CA GLY A 120 35.79 -10.01 13.63
C GLY A 120 34.58 -9.31 14.28
N LYS A 121 34.35 -8.03 14.01
CA LYS A 121 33.20 -7.29 14.54
C LYS A 121 32.03 -7.37 13.57
N ASN A 122 30.87 -7.76 14.11
CA ASN A 122 29.65 -7.79 13.36
C ASN A 122 28.92 -6.42 13.49
N PRO A 123 28.75 -5.66 12.39
CA PRO A 123 28.13 -4.34 12.42
C PRO A 123 26.65 -4.40 12.85
N ILE A 124 25.95 -5.50 12.56
CA ILE A 124 24.55 -5.70 12.98
C ILE A 124 24.49 -5.76 14.51
N LEU A 125 25.36 -6.56 15.14
CA LEU A 125 25.42 -6.65 16.60
C LEU A 125 25.80 -5.32 17.25
N THR A 126 26.69 -4.55 16.63
CA THR A 126 27.03 -3.21 17.10
C THR A 126 25.81 -2.29 17.05
N TYR A 127 25.12 -2.26 15.91
CA TYR A 127 23.89 -1.47 15.74
C TYR A 127 22.80 -1.85 16.74
N LEU A 128 22.56 -3.16 16.94
CA LEU A 128 21.57 -3.64 17.89
C LEU A 128 21.88 -3.19 19.33
N LYS A 129 23.16 -3.25 19.74
CA LYS A 129 23.60 -2.78 21.07
C LYS A 129 23.47 -1.26 21.23
N GLU A 130 23.81 -0.50 20.20
CA GLU A 130 23.74 0.97 20.21
C GLU A 130 22.32 1.50 20.07
N SER A 131 21.38 0.66 19.62
CA SER A 131 19.98 1.07 19.40
C SER A 131 19.27 1.50 20.68
N ASN A 132 19.72 1.05 21.86
CA ASN A 132 19.07 1.25 23.16
C ASN A 132 17.57 0.90 23.11
N ALA A 133 17.21 -0.19 22.41
CA ALA A 133 15.86 -0.67 22.35
C ALA A 133 15.55 -1.55 23.56
N ASP A 134 14.35 -1.36 24.15
CA ASP A 134 13.88 -2.16 25.27
C ASP A 134 13.48 -3.56 24.83
N ILE A 135 12.98 -3.70 23.59
CA ILE A 135 12.57 -4.97 23.00
C ILE A 135 13.18 -5.10 21.61
N LEU A 136 13.88 -6.22 21.35
CA LEU A 136 14.44 -6.58 20.05
C LEU A 136 13.65 -7.76 19.45
N CYS A 137 13.01 -7.52 18.29
CA CYS A 137 12.36 -8.55 17.49
C CYS A 137 13.23 -8.86 16.29
N LEU A 138 14.02 -9.93 16.37
CA LEU A 138 14.93 -10.34 15.31
C LEU A 138 14.27 -11.34 14.39
N GLN A 139 14.30 -11.05 13.08
CA GLN A 139 13.78 -11.91 12.01
C GLN A 139 14.94 -12.64 11.35
N GLU A 140 14.67 -13.85 10.84
CA GLU A 140 15.66 -14.71 10.18
C GLU A 140 16.92 -14.95 11.04
N TYR A 141 16.69 -15.32 12.29
CA TYR A 141 17.75 -15.63 13.28
C TYR A 141 18.33 -17.06 13.10
N ALA A 142 18.08 -17.76 12.06
CA ALA A 142 18.53 -19.15 11.85
C ALA A 142 20.03 -19.24 11.57
#